data_131686d8956aeac0307393a3a6c4a9bf
#
_entry.id   131686d8956aeac0307393a3a6c4a9bf
#
_cell.length_a   1.000
_cell.length_b   1.000
_cell.length_c   1.000
_cell.angle_alpha   90.00
_cell.angle_beta   90.00
_cell.angle_gamma   90.00
#
_symmetry.space_group_name_H-M   'P 1'
#
loop_
_entity.id
_entity.type
_entity.pdbx_description
1 polymer ?
#
loop_
_entity_poly.entity_id
_entity_poly.type
_entity_poly.pdbx_seq_one_letter_code
_entity_poly.pdbx_strand_id
1 'polypeptide(L)'
;GRNLFPDSGSYVYAGDDEVMKLRNWFRRTSSHNTLTLDEKNLQTTQSVTKLWQPEGNEQILVTENPHYEGLKHRRSVFFVDQSYFVIVDEAVGDAKGTVNLNYHLCEGTVNVDGKNHILTTAYDGPSNMKLQCFAEKKASIREKEGWRSTAYRVRVPRTSVSFDVDKKDSEAVRYITIIYPSKNAASFPAFKAKFLNKKFDENGVKIEISVDGKKRQLEYKL
;
A
#
# COMPACT_ATOMS: atom_id res chain seq x y z
N GLY A 1 10.10 9.77 16.36
CA GLY A 1 9.09 8.92 15.74
C GLY A 1 9.69 7.68 15.13
N ARG A 2 8.86 6.72 14.73
CA ARG A 2 9.27 5.48 14.07
C ARG A 2 8.93 5.57 12.57
N ASN A 3 9.82 5.10 11.70
CA ASN A 3 9.48 4.88 10.30
C ASN A 3 8.63 3.61 10.20
N LEU A 4 7.32 3.74 9.98
CA LEU A 4 6.37 2.62 10.00
C LEU A 4 6.42 1.77 8.73
N PHE A 5 6.80 2.35 7.58
CA PHE A 5 6.91 1.69 6.28
C PHE A 5 8.29 1.94 5.66
N PRO A 6 9.38 1.45 6.29
CA PRO A 6 10.71 1.65 5.73
C PRO A 6 10.85 0.88 4.43
N ASP A 7 11.65 1.41 3.51
CA ASP A 7 12.09 0.65 2.35
C ASP A 7 12.86 -0.60 2.77
N SER A 8 12.85 -1.63 1.92
CA SER A 8 13.57 -2.88 2.19
C SER A 8 15.09 -2.69 2.25
N GLY A 9 15.60 -1.65 1.62
CA GLY A 9 17.04 -1.44 1.44
C GLY A 9 17.63 -2.29 0.32
N SER A 10 18.95 -2.37 0.25
CA SER A 10 19.66 -3.05 -0.85
C SER A 10 20.49 -4.24 -0.40
N TYR A 11 20.70 -4.45 0.89
CA TYR A 11 21.49 -5.49 1.52
C TYR A 11 22.97 -5.47 1.17
N VAL A 12 23.30 -5.67 -0.13
CA VAL A 12 24.66 -5.63 -0.67
C VAL A 12 24.67 -4.97 -2.05
N TYR A 13 25.84 -4.61 -2.53
CA TYR A 13 26.04 -4.14 -3.92
C TYR A 13 26.68 -5.18 -4.82
N ALA A 14 27.50 -6.08 -4.27
CA ALA A 14 28.18 -7.17 -4.97
C ALA A 14 28.42 -8.35 -4.03
N GLY A 15 28.67 -9.52 -4.59
CA GLY A 15 28.96 -10.76 -3.88
C GLY A 15 28.94 -11.97 -4.81
N ASP A 16 29.07 -13.16 -4.24
CA ASP A 16 28.85 -14.42 -4.93
C ASP A 16 27.35 -14.62 -5.30
N ASP A 17 27.05 -15.69 -6.01
CA ASP A 17 25.70 -15.96 -6.53
C ASP A 17 24.65 -16.04 -5.42
N GLU A 18 24.97 -16.59 -4.25
CA GLU A 18 24.04 -16.70 -3.13
C GLU A 18 23.72 -15.33 -2.53
N VAL A 19 24.73 -14.50 -2.35
CA VAL A 19 24.57 -13.12 -1.89
C VAL A 19 23.78 -12.30 -2.91
N MET A 20 24.01 -12.51 -4.21
CA MET A 20 23.30 -11.81 -5.26
C MET A 20 21.81 -12.23 -5.37
N LYS A 21 21.45 -13.49 -5.00
CA LYS A 21 20.03 -13.89 -4.86
C LYS A 21 19.33 -13.02 -3.83
N LEU A 22 19.96 -12.78 -2.67
CA LEU A 22 19.41 -11.89 -1.64
C LEU A 22 19.29 -10.44 -2.14
N ARG A 23 20.34 -9.91 -2.79
CA ARG A 23 20.24 -8.58 -3.40
C ARG A 23 19.07 -8.46 -4.36
N ASN A 24 18.84 -9.46 -5.21
CA ASN A 24 17.73 -9.48 -6.15
C ASN A 24 16.37 -9.55 -5.43
N TRP A 25 16.30 -10.25 -4.29
CA TRP A 25 15.12 -10.23 -3.44
C TRP A 25 14.80 -8.80 -2.94
N PHE A 26 15.81 -8.07 -2.45
CA PHE A 26 15.62 -6.69 -1.96
C PHE A 26 15.21 -5.70 -3.06
N ARG A 27 15.61 -5.94 -4.30
CA ARG A 27 15.34 -5.07 -5.45
C ARG A 27 14.03 -5.38 -6.18
N ARG A 28 13.45 -6.55 -5.98
CA ARG A 28 12.22 -6.92 -6.67
C ARG A 28 11.07 -6.03 -6.26
N THR A 29 10.14 -5.75 -7.18
CA THR A 29 9.00 -4.86 -6.96
C THR A 29 8.14 -5.29 -5.78
N SER A 30 7.93 -6.61 -5.61
CA SER A 30 7.12 -7.16 -4.52
C SER A 30 7.74 -7.03 -3.13
N SER A 31 8.98 -6.52 -3.01
CA SER A 31 9.62 -6.17 -1.73
C SER A 31 9.43 -4.71 -1.34
N HIS A 32 8.63 -3.94 -2.10
CA HIS A 32 8.33 -2.53 -1.84
C HIS A 32 6.83 -2.31 -1.61
N ASN A 33 6.47 -1.16 -0.99
CA ASN A 33 5.09 -0.79 -0.67
C ASN A 33 4.34 -0.30 -1.92
N THR A 34 4.08 -1.21 -2.84
CA THR A 34 3.47 -0.93 -4.14
C THR A 34 2.61 -2.08 -4.63
N LEU A 35 1.94 -1.86 -5.76
CA LEU A 35 1.14 -2.85 -6.43
C LEU A 35 2.00 -3.67 -7.40
N THR A 36 1.75 -4.99 -7.46
CA THR A 36 2.34 -5.89 -8.46
C THR A 36 1.26 -6.69 -9.17
N LEU A 37 1.58 -7.19 -10.37
CA LEU A 37 0.80 -8.19 -11.09
C LEU A 37 1.56 -9.51 -11.09
N ASP A 38 0.95 -10.58 -10.53
CA ASP A 38 1.56 -11.91 -10.36
C ASP A 38 2.91 -11.87 -9.64
N GLU A 39 3.12 -10.92 -8.73
CA GLU A 39 4.40 -10.65 -8.05
C GLU A 39 5.60 -10.38 -8.97
N LYS A 40 5.38 -10.19 -10.26
CA LYS A 40 6.43 -9.89 -11.23
C LYS A 40 7.07 -8.53 -10.96
N ASN A 41 8.30 -8.37 -11.42
CA ASN A 41 8.95 -7.07 -11.40
C ASN A 41 8.31 -6.13 -12.43
N LEU A 42 8.18 -4.87 -12.05
CA LEU A 42 7.77 -3.82 -12.99
C LEU A 42 8.82 -3.64 -14.09
N GLN A 43 8.35 -3.23 -15.25
CA GLN A 43 9.22 -2.78 -16.33
C GLN A 43 9.74 -1.36 -16.04
N THR A 44 10.89 -1.02 -16.61
CA THR A 44 11.42 0.36 -16.53
C THR A 44 10.42 1.32 -17.16
N THR A 45 10.00 2.31 -16.39
CA THR A 45 8.97 3.26 -16.80
C THR A 45 9.14 4.58 -16.06
N GLN A 46 8.40 5.59 -16.48
CA GLN A 46 8.31 6.87 -15.78
C GLN A 46 6.93 7.00 -15.13
N SER A 47 6.92 7.31 -13.85
CA SER A 47 5.70 7.73 -13.16
C SER A 47 5.36 9.17 -13.51
N VAL A 48 4.08 9.46 -13.60
CA VAL A 48 3.56 10.81 -13.87
C VAL A 48 2.80 11.29 -12.65
N THR A 49 3.14 12.48 -12.15
CA THR A 49 2.30 13.17 -11.15
C THR A 49 1.15 13.83 -11.88
N LYS A 50 -0.07 13.41 -11.53
CA LYS A 50 -1.32 13.91 -12.11
C LYS A 50 -1.90 15.07 -11.31
N LEU A 51 -1.73 15.04 -9.97
CA LEU A 51 -2.17 16.07 -9.06
C LEU A 51 -1.21 16.20 -7.89
N TRP A 52 -0.90 17.42 -7.52
CA TRP A 52 -0.18 17.76 -6.29
C TRP A 52 -0.86 18.94 -5.63
N GLN A 53 -1.58 18.70 -4.53
CA GLN A 53 -2.27 19.70 -3.73
C GLN A 53 -1.80 19.57 -2.28
N PRO A 54 -0.73 20.29 -1.88
CA PRO A 54 -0.11 20.14 -0.57
C PRO A 54 -0.76 20.98 0.55
N GLU A 55 -1.79 21.74 0.23
CA GLU A 55 -2.41 22.70 1.15
C GLU A 55 -3.79 22.24 1.62
N GLY A 56 -4.26 22.80 2.73
CA GLY A 56 -5.56 22.53 3.32
C GLY A 56 -5.59 21.33 4.25
N ASN A 57 -6.78 20.97 4.70
CA ASN A 57 -7.01 19.84 5.61
C ASN A 57 -7.02 18.49 4.88
N GLU A 58 -7.07 18.50 3.58
CA GLU A 58 -7.01 17.35 2.69
C GLU A 58 -5.92 17.59 1.65
N GLN A 59 -4.71 17.16 1.97
CA GLN A 59 -3.58 17.25 1.04
C GLN A 59 -3.61 16.03 0.13
N ILE A 60 -3.40 16.24 -1.18
CA ILE A 60 -3.62 15.18 -2.18
C ILE A 60 -2.41 15.06 -3.10
N LEU A 61 -1.92 13.83 -3.25
CA LEU A 61 -0.97 13.45 -4.30
C LEU A 61 -1.59 12.36 -5.15
N VAL A 62 -1.61 12.53 -6.46
CA VAL A 62 -2.01 11.50 -7.42
C VAL A 62 -0.88 11.22 -8.39
N THR A 63 -0.49 9.95 -8.49
CA THR A 63 0.53 9.49 -9.43
C THR A 63 0.02 8.33 -10.26
N GLU A 64 0.48 8.24 -11.51
CA GLU A 64 0.24 7.09 -12.38
C GLU A 64 1.55 6.47 -12.84
N ASN A 65 1.56 5.15 -12.93
CA ASN A 65 2.69 4.39 -13.39
C ASN A 65 2.23 3.24 -14.31
N PRO A 66 2.56 3.25 -15.62
CA PRO A 66 2.24 2.21 -16.57
C PRO A 66 3.30 1.10 -16.56
N HIS A 67 3.52 0.47 -15.41
CA HIS A 67 4.66 -0.41 -15.17
C HIS A 67 4.50 -1.87 -15.60
N TYR A 68 3.33 -2.27 -16.06
CA TYR A 68 3.11 -3.58 -16.68
C TYR A 68 2.44 -3.42 -18.04
N GLU A 69 2.73 -4.31 -18.97
CA GLU A 69 2.01 -4.36 -20.23
C GLU A 69 0.51 -4.57 -19.96
N GLY A 70 -0.31 -3.69 -20.49
CA GLY A 70 -1.76 -3.73 -20.30
C GLY A 70 -2.24 -3.39 -18.87
N LEU A 71 -1.37 -2.87 -17.99
CA LEU A 71 -1.77 -2.43 -16.65
C LEU A 71 -1.10 -1.14 -16.22
N LYS A 72 -1.90 -0.16 -15.86
CA LYS A 72 -1.50 1.10 -15.23
C LYS A 72 -1.90 1.05 -13.76
N HIS A 73 -1.00 1.48 -12.88
CA HIS A 73 -1.28 1.72 -11.46
C HIS A 73 -1.46 3.22 -11.21
N ARG A 74 -2.64 3.62 -10.75
CA ARG A 74 -2.86 4.95 -10.18
C ARG A 74 -2.87 4.82 -8.66
N ARG A 75 -2.06 5.63 -8.00
CA ARG A 75 -2.10 5.79 -6.54
C ARG A 75 -2.45 7.22 -6.19
N SER A 76 -3.49 7.35 -5.36
CA SER A 76 -3.89 8.62 -4.78
C SER A 76 -3.69 8.57 -3.27
N VAL A 77 -2.99 9.54 -2.73
CA VAL A 77 -2.71 9.66 -1.30
C VAL A 77 -3.41 10.90 -0.78
N PHE A 78 -4.35 10.73 0.13
CA PHE A 78 -4.96 11.81 0.90
C PHE A 78 -4.32 11.83 2.28
N PHE A 79 -3.75 12.97 2.67
CA PHE A 79 -3.34 13.22 4.05
C PHE A 79 -4.40 14.09 4.71
N VAL A 80 -5.16 13.48 5.61
CA VAL A 80 -6.41 14.03 6.13
C VAL A 80 -6.19 14.62 7.51
N ASP A 81 -6.57 15.89 7.70
CA ASP A 81 -6.46 16.65 8.96
C ASP A 81 -5.06 16.56 9.59
N GLN A 82 -4.01 16.40 8.77
CA GLN A 82 -2.62 16.20 9.20
C GLN A 82 -2.47 15.06 10.24
N SER A 83 -3.35 14.05 10.17
CA SER A 83 -3.48 13.03 11.21
C SER A 83 -3.39 11.61 10.70
N TYR A 84 -3.99 11.31 9.55
CA TYR A 84 -4.00 9.96 8.97
C TYR A 84 -4.01 9.99 7.45
N PHE A 85 -3.65 8.87 6.85
CA PHE A 85 -3.60 8.73 5.40
C PHE A 85 -4.74 7.85 4.91
N VAL A 86 -5.28 8.22 3.75
CA VAL A 86 -6.16 7.37 2.96
C VAL A 86 -5.51 7.20 1.60
N ILE A 87 -5.20 5.96 1.24
CA ILE A 87 -4.54 5.62 -0.02
C ILE A 87 -5.55 4.91 -0.89
N VAL A 88 -5.74 5.39 -2.12
CA VAL A 88 -6.53 4.72 -3.14
C VAL A 88 -5.57 4.16 -4.19
N ASP A 89 -5.59 2.85 -4.37
CA ASP A 89 -4.82 2.14 -5.39
C ASP A 89 -5.75 1.56 -6.44
N GLU A 90 -5.51 1.88 -7.71
CA GLU A 90 -6.32 1.44 -8.83
C GLU A 90 -5.43 0.80 -9.89
N ALA A 91 -5.65 -0.50 -10.14
CA ALA A 91 -5.00 -1.26 -11.20
C ALA A 91 -5.90 -1.30 -12.43
N VAL A 92 -5.55 -0.56 -13.46
CA VAL A 92 -6.39 -0.24 -14.62
C VAL A 92 -5.78 -0.82 -15.90
N GLY A 93 -6.60 -1.42 -16.74
CA GLY A 93 -6.19 -2.01 -18.03
C GLY A 93 -6.76 -3.38 -18.25
N ASP A 94 -6.35 -4.05 -19.30
CA ASP A 94 -6.86 -5.36 -19.76
C ASP A 94 -5.99 -6.55 -19.35
N ALA A 95 -4.82 -6.32 -18.76
CA ALA A 95 -3.98 -7.38 -18.23
C ALA A 95 -4.75 -8.20 -17.18
N LYS A 96 -4.55 -9.51 -17.21
CA LYS A 96 -5.15 -10.49 -16.30
C LYS A 96 -4.09 -11.09 -15.40
N GLY A 97 -4.48 -11.51 -14.22
CA GLY A 97 -3.58 -12.08 -13.21
C GLY A 97 -3.97 -11.68 -11.80
N THR A 98 -3.17 -12.03 -10.83
CA THR A 98 -3.38 -11.62 -9.44
C THR A 98 -2.75 -10.24 -9.21
N VAL A 99 -3.58 -9.27 -8.87
CA VAL A 99 -3.13 -7.94 -8.42
C VAL A 99 -2.80 -8.05 -6.93
N ASN A 100 -1.53 -7.78 -6.58
CA ASN A 100 -1.04 -7.85 -5.21
C ASN A 100 -0.71 -6.43 -4.72
N LEU A 101 -1.43 -5.94 -3.73
CA LEU A 101 -1.12 -4.67 -3.07
C LEU A 101 -0.25 -4.96 -1.85
N ASN A 102 1.04 -4.63 -1.94
CA ASN A 102 2.05 -5.01 -0.97
C ASN A 102 2.24 -3.94 0.10
N TYR A 103 2.34 -4.39 1.37
CA TYR A 103 2.73 -3.57 2.51
C TYR A 103 3.80 -4.26 3.34
N HIS A 104 4.89 -3.54 3.60
CA HIS A 104 6.02 -3.97 4.40
C HIS A 104 6.19 -3.03 5.59
N LEU A 105 5.93 -3.54 6.79
CA LEU A 105 6.02 -2.76 8.01
C LEU A 105 7.46 -2.73 8.52
N CYS A 106 7.76 -1.86 9.47
CA CYS A 106 9.00 -1.94 10.19
C CYS A 106 9.01 -3.18 11.10
N GLU A 107 10.18 -3.54 11.57
CA GLU A 107 10.38 -4.66 12.51
C GLU A 107 9.63 -4.44 13.83
N GLY A 108 9.15 -5.52 14.42
CA GLY A 108 8.38 -5.53 15.67
C GLY A 108 7.05 -6.27 15.54
N THR A 109 6.28 -6.28 16.61
CA THR A 109 5.03 -7.04 16.69
C THR A 109 3.92 -6.39 15.88
N VAL A 110 3.32 -7.17 14.99
CA VAL A 110 2.15 -6.80 14.17
C VAL A 110 1.12 -7.91 14.30
N ASN A 111 -0.11 -7.54 14.61
CA ASN A 111 -1.26 -8.45 14.59
C ASN A 111 -1.96 -8.33 13.25
N VAL A 112 -2.18 -9.47 12.59
CA VAL A 112 -2.84 -9.57 11.28
C VAL A 112 -4.21 -10.20 11.46
N ASP A 113 -5.27 -9.43 11.20
CA ASP A 113 -6.64 -9.93 11.09
C ASP A 113 -6.98 -10.16 9.62
N GLY A 114 -6.78 -11.42 9.19
CA GLY A 114 -7.00 -11.82 7.80
C GLY A 114 -8.45 -11.72 7.34
N LYS A 115 -9.42 -11.83 8.26
CA LYS A 115 -10.85 -11.76 7.94
C LYS A 115 -11.29 -10.34 7.60
N ASN A 116 -10.78 -9.35 8.34
CA ASN A 116 -11.17 -7.95 8.21
C ASN A 116 -10.14 -7.11 7.45
N HIS A 117 -9.06 -7.73 6.94
CA HIS A 117 -7.94 -7.07 6.25
C HIS A 117 -7.31 -5.95 7.09
N ILE A 118 -7.05 -6.24 8.38
CA ILE A 118 -6.52 -5.29 9.34
C ILE A 118 -5.12 -5.69 9.79
N LEU A 119 -4.22 -4.71 9.87
CA LEU A 119 -2.94 -4.80 10.54
C LEU A 119 -2.94 -3.81 11.70
N THR A 120 -2.57 -4.27 12.89
CA THR A 120 -2.35 -3.40 14.05
C THR A 120 -0.96 -3.66 14.61
N THR A 121 -0.22 -2.60 14.87
CA THR A 121 1.10 -2.72 15.47
C THR A 121 1.01 -2.69 16.99
N ALA A 122 1.91 -3.43 17.64
CA ALA A 122 2.11 -3.41 19.09
C ALA A 122 3.61 -3.18 19.36
N TYR A 123 4.14 -2.08 18.82
CA TYR A 123 5.53 -1.69 19.01
C TYR A 123 5.73 -1.03 20.36
N ASP A 124 6.92 -1.18 20.90
CA ASP A 124 7.31 -0.44 22.09
C ASP A 124 7.31 1.08 21.83
N GLY A 125 6.73 1.84 22.76
CA GLY A 125 6.65 3.30 22.71
C GLY A 125 5.44 3.83 21.91
N PRO A 126 5.39 5.15 21.68
CA PRO A 126 4.17 5.85 21.24
C PRO A 126 4.02 5.92 19.72
N SER A 127 4.65 5.03 18.96
CA SER A 127 4.61 5.07 17.49
C SER A 127 3.99 3.78 16.93
N ASN A 128 2.68 3.67 17.04
CA ASN A 128 1.89 2.56 16.55
C ASN A 128 0.95 2.98 15.43
N MET A 129 0.31 2.02 14.75
CA MET A 129 -0.69 2.29 13.73
C MET A 129 -1.68 1.15 13.58
N LYS A 130 -2.82 1.50 13.00
CA LYS A 130 -3.76 0.57 12.36
C LYS A 130 -3.78 0.85 10.87
N LEU A 131 -3.64 -0.20 10.07
CA LEU A 131 -3.90 -0.22 8.64
C LEU A 131 -5.11 -1.11 8.39
N GLN A 132 -6.07 -0.65 7.58
CA GLN A 132 -7.15 -1.49 7.09
C GLN A 132 -7.35 -1.26 5.59
N CYS A 133 -7.38 -2.36 4.84
CA CYS A 133 -7.59 -2.34 3.39
C CYS A 133 -9.02 -2.77 3.06
N PHE A 134 -9.67 -1.99 2.20
CA PHE A 134 -11.00 -2.23 1.66
C PHE A 134 -10.85 -2.42 0.15
N ALA A 135 -10.99 -3.64 -0.32
CA ALA A 135 -11.02 -3.93 -1.74
C ALA A 135 -12.47 -3.92 -2.25
N GLU A 136 -12.68 -3.38 -3.45
CA GLU A 136 -14.00 -3.38 -4.08
C GLU A 136 -14.43 -4.80 -4.52
N LYS A 137 -13.47 -5.61 -4.97
CA LYS A 137 -13.65 -7.02 -5.30
C LYS A 137 -13.20 -7.89 -4.12
N LYS A 138 -13.59 -9.17 -4.12
CA LYS A 138 -13.15 -10.12 -3.10
C LYS A 138 -11.62 -10.18 -3.08
N ALA A 139 -11.05 -9.83 -1.94
CA ALA A 139 -9.62 -9.90 -1.67
C ALA A 139 -9.29 -10.98 -0.65
N SER A 140 -8.06 -11.46 -0.68
CA SER A 140 -7.44 -12.22 0.39
C SER A 140 -6.22 -11.46 0.91
N ILE A 141 -5.88 -11.63 2.17
CA ILE A 141 -4.60 -11.19 2.72
C ILE A 141 -3.66 -12.38 2.77
N ARG A 142 -2.41 -12.17 2.37
CA ARG A 142 -1.37 -13.18 2.42
C ARG A 142 -0.14 -12.62 3.12
N GLU A 143 0.29 -13.29 4.19
CA GLU A 143 1.57 -13.00 4.82
C GLU A 143 2.71 -13.52 3.93
N LYS A 144 3.78 -12.75 3.84
CA LYS A 144 4.91 -12.98 2.94
C LYS A 144 6.23 -12.95 3.71
N GLU A 145 7.25 -13.55 3.12
CA GLU A 145 8.61 -13.32 3.54
C GLU A 145 8.92 -11.82 3.49
N GLY A 146 9.43 -11.26 4.57
CA GLY A 146 9.75 -9.86 4.71
C GLY A 146 11.08 -9.61 5.40
N TRP A 147 11.94 -8.82 4.75
CA TRP A 147 13.24 -8.41 5.27
C TRP A 147 13.43 -6.91 5.12
N ARG A 148 14.17 -6.33 6.06
CA ARG A 148 14.70 -4.99 5.97
C ARG A 148 16.22 -5.03 6.13
N SER A 149 16.94 -4.42 5.22
CA SER A 149 18.37 -4.21 5.35
C SER A 149 18.63 -2.89 6.03
N THR A 150 19.14 -2.95 7.24
CA THR A 150 19.43 -1.77 8.08
C THR A 150 20.88 -1.28 7.91
N ALA A 151 21.76 -2.15 7.41
CA ALA A 151 23.16 -1.86 7.09
C ALA A 151 23.69 -2.87 6.06
N TYR A 152 24.89 -2.63 5.55
CA TYR A 152 25.56 -3.53 4.61
C TYR A 152 25.68 -4.94 5.20
N ARG A 153 25.14 -5.95 4.50
CA ARG A 153 25.04 -7.37 4.90
C ARG A 153 24.27 -7.64 6.19
N VAL A 154 23.49 -6.67 6.66
CA VAL A 154 22.60 -6.86 7.81
C VAL A 154 21.16 -6.88 7.33
N ARG A 155 20.38 -7.87 7.73
CA ARG A 155 18.95 -7.92 7.50
C ARG A 155 18.21 -8.37 8.75
N VAL A 156 17.04 -7.80 8.93
CA VAL A 156 16.13 -8.16 10.04
C VAL A 156 14.78 -8.58 9.46
N PRO A 157 14.11 -9.57 10.05
CA PRO A 157 12.78 -9.96 9.61
C PRO A 157 11.76 -8.89 9.96
N ARG A 158 10.73 -8.76 9.12
CA ARG A 158 9.61 -7.84 9.34
C ARG A 158 8.31 -8.42 8.82
N THR A 159 7.19 -7.95 9.33
CA THR A 159 5.88 -8.29 8.79
C THR A 159 5.71 -7.68 7.40
N SER A 160 5.37 -8.54 6.47
CA SER A 160 5.08 -8.22 5.08
C SER A 160 3.81 -8.93 4.65
N VAL A 161 2.89 -8.21 4.04
CA VAL A 161 1.61 -8.75 3.56
C VAL A 161 1.32 -8.27 2.15
N SER A 162 0.47 -9.01 1.45
CA SER A 162 -0.21 -8.52 0.25
C SER A 162 -1.72 -8.71 0.37
N PHE A 163 -2.47 -7.75 -0.16
CA PHE A 163 -3.89 -7.87 -0.41
C PHE A 163 -4.08 -8.26 -1.87
N ASP A 164 -4.53 -9.50 -2.09
CA ASP A 164 -4.53 -10.13 -3.41
C ASP A 164 -5.95 -10.17 -3.97
N VAL A 165 -6.12 -9.73 -5.23
CA VAL A 165 -7.37 -9.79 -5.98
C VAL A 165 -7.11 -10.36 -7.36
N ASP A 166 -7.87 -11.38 -7.77
CA ASP A 166 -7.82 -11.91 -9.12
C ASP A 166 -8.52 -10.97 -10.11
N LYS A 167 -7.73 -10.40 -11.02
CA LYS A 167 -8.20 -9.58 -12.13
C LYS A 167 -8.41 -10.46 -13.36
N LYS A 168 -9.69 -10.63 -13.76
CA LYS A 168 -10.10 -11.56 -14.81
C LYS A 168 -10.48 -10.88 -16.13
N ASP A 169 -10.70 -9.60 -16.10
CA ASP A 169 -11.24 -8.78 -17.19
C ASP A 169 -10.63 -7.37 -17.20
N SER A 170 -11.14 -6.48 -18.04
CA SER A 170 -10.71 -5.08 -18.12
C SER A 170 -11.23 -4.17 -17.01
N GLU A 171 -12.10 -4.67 -16.11
CA GLU A 171 -12.51 -3.88 -14.96
C GLU A 171 -11.33 -3.61 -14.04
N ALA A 172 -11.24 -2.39 -13.55
CA ALA A 172 -10.19 -2.01 -12.60
C ALA A 172 -10.32 -2.81 -11.30
N VAL A 173 -9.17 -3.14 -10.70
CA VAL A 173 -9.09 -3.60 -9.33
C VAL A 173 -8.76 -2.40 -8.46
N ARG A 174 -9.62 -2.10 -7.48
CA ARG A 174 -9.53 -0.89 -6.68
C ARG A 174 -9.49 -1.20 -5.20
N TYR A 175 -8.62 -0.48 -4.48
CA TYR A 175 -8.45 -0.59 -3.03
C TYR A 175 -8.53 0.79 -2.38
N ILE A 176 -9.06 0.85 -1.16
CA ILE A 176 -8.95 1.98 -0.26
C ILE A 176 -8.22 1.48 0.98
N THR A 177 -7.10 2.07 1.32
CA THR A 177 -6.34 1.72 2.53
C THR A 177 -6.32 2.91 3.47
N ILE A 178 -6.81 2.73 4.70
CA ILE A 178 -6.71 3.74 5.76
C ILE A 178 -5.54 3.37 6.65
N ILE A 179 -4.60 4.31 6.82
CA ILE A 179 -3.44 4.18 7.71
C ILE A 179 -3.57 5.24 8.81
N TYR A 180 -3.80 4.78 10.03
CA TYR A 180 -4.05 5.63 11.18
C TYR A 180 -2.92 5.48 12.20
N PRO A 181 -1.97 6.43 12.28
CA PRO A 181 -0.98 6.48 13.33
C PRO A 181 -1.61 6.73 14.70
N SER A 182 -1.11 6.07 15.73
CA SER A 182 -1.58 6.26 17.11
C SER A 182 -0.42 6.22 18.10
N LYS A 183 -0.53 7.01 19.14
CA LYS A 183 0.38 6.93 20.28
C LYS A 183 0.05 5.73 21.19
N ASN A 184 -1.14 5.17 21.09
CA ASN A 184 -1.61 4.06 21.90
C ASN A 184 -1.94 2.86 21.03
N ALA A 185 -1.28 1.72 21.24
CA ALA A 185 -1.55 0.47 20.53
C ALA A 185 -2.79 -0.26 21.05
N ALA A 186 -3.31 0.08 22.23
CA ALA A 186 -4.43 -0.63 22.85
C ALA A 186 -5.79 -0.23 22.29
N SER A 187 -5.89 0.91 21.59
CA SER A 187 -7.16 1.41 21.07
C SER A 187 -6.98 2.10 19.73
N PHE A 188 -7.64 1.55 18.72
CA PHE A 188 -7.72 2.14 17.39
C PHE A 188 -9.18 2.35 16.99
N PRO A 189 -9.49 3.43 16.24
CA PRO A 189 -10.84 3.68 15.77
C PRO A 189 -11.33 2.61 14.80
N ALA A 190 -12.66 2.47 14.71
CA ALA A 190 -13.28 1.64 13.69
C ALA A 190 -13.28 2.37 12.34
N PHE A 191 -13.01 1.62 11.24
CA PHE A 191 -13.03 2.18 9.89
C PHE A 191 -14.11 1.54 9.02
N LYS A 192 -14.63 2.36 8.10
CA LYS A 192 -15.37 1.91 6.91
C LYS A 192 -14.90 2.73 5.73
N ALA A 193 -14.90 2.14 4.55
CA ALA A 193 -14.61 2.86 3.31
C ALA A 193 -15.34 2.21 2.14
N LYS A 194 -15.72 3.02 1.16
CA LYS A 194 -16.31 2.56 -0.11
C LYS A 194 -16.08 3.58 -1.21
N PHE A 195 -16.00 3.09 -2.44
CA PHE A 195 -16.07 3.95 -3.63
C PHE A 195 -17.50 4.48 -3.82
N LEU A 196 -17.60 5.74 -4.23
CA LEU A 196 -18.86 6.37 -4.67
C LEU A 196 -18.98 6.39 -6.20
N ASN A 197 -17.85 6.40 -6.93
CA ASN A 197 -17.82 6.09 -8.35
C ASN A 197 -18.10 4.59 -8.56
N LYS A 198 -19.09 4.24 -9.36
CA LYS A 198 -19.42 2.83 -9.67
C LYS A 198 -18.31 2.08 -10.41
N LYS A 199 -17.49 2.80 -11.17
CA LYS A 199 -16.35 2.29 -11.95
C LYS A 199 -15.18 3.23 -11.82
N PHE A 200 -14.01 2.77 -12.26
CA PHE A 200 -12.86 3.64 -12.45
C PHE A 200 -13.21 4.85 -13.33
N ASP A 201 -12.72 6.03 -12.94
CA ASP A 201 -12.88 7.28 -13.67
C ASP A 201 -11.51 7.89 -13.94
N GLU A 202 -11.18 8.08 -15.21
CA GLU A 202 -9.91 8.71 -15.63
C GLU A 202 -9.74 10.12 -15.04
N ASN A 203 -10.84 10.83 -14.79
CA ASN A 203 -10.84 12.22 -14.38
C ASN A 203 -10.82 12.43 -12.86
N GLY A 204 -10.83 11.35 -12.08
CA GLY A 204 -10.78 11.52 -10.64
C GLY A 204 -11.26 10.31 -9.83
N VAL A 205 -11.38 10.49 -8.54
CA VAL A 205 -11.94 9.52 -7.62
C VAL A 205 -12.88 10.21 -6.64
N LYS A 206 -13.90 9.47 -6.22
CA LYS A 206 -14.79 9.86 -5.12
C LYS A 206 -15.03 8.68 -4.20
N ILE A 207 -14.71 8.85 -2.92
CA ILE A 207 -14.86 7.82 -1.89
C ILE A 207 -15.58 8.38 -0.66
N GLU A 208 -16.22 7.50 0.10
CA GLU A 208 -16.71 7.78 1.44
C GLU A 208 -15.90 6.94 2.43
N ILE A 209 -15.39 7.58 3.45
CA ILE A 209 -14.75 6.93 4.59
C ILE A 209 -15.50 7.22 5.88
N SER A 210 -15.32 6.36 6.88
CA SER A 210 -15.77 6.62 8.23
C SER A 210 -14.65 6.22 9.20
N VAL A 211 -14.29 7.14 10.07
CA VAL A 211 -13.34 6.92 11.17
C VAL A 211 -14.10 7.15 12.46
N ASP A 212 -14.25 6.09 13.25
CA ASP A 212 -14.99 6.11 14.52
C ASP A 212 -16.42 6.69 14.41
N GLY A 213 -17.12 6.28 13.36
CA GLY A 213 -18.49 6.72 13.05
C GLY A 213 -18.59 8.09 12.34
N LYS A 214 -17.54 8.90 12.34
CA LYS A 214 -17.52 10.18 11.61
C LYS A 214 -17.30 9.95 10.12
N LYS A 215 -18.30 10.26 9.32
CA LYS A 215 -18.25 10.11 7.86
C LYS A 215 -17.62 11.31 7.20
N ARG A 216 -16.85 11.06 6.12
CA ARG A 216 -16.26 12.07 5.24
C ARG A 216 -16.25 11.57 3.80
N GLN A 217 -16.49 12.45 2.86
CA GLN A 217 -16.22 12.21 1.44
C GLN A 217 -14.86 12.83 1.11
N LEU A 218 -14.05 12.07 0.39
CA LEU A 218 -12.79 12.51 -0.18
C LEU A 218 -12.89 12.38 -1.69
N GLU A 219 -12.49 13.40 -2.40
CA GLU A 219 -12.55 13.41 -3.87
C GLU A 219 -11.48 14.32 -4.48
N TYR A 220 -11.10 14.02 -5.70
CA TYR A 220 -10.38 14.95 -6.57
C TYR A 220 -10.86 14.82 -8.00
N LYS A 221 -10.57 15.87 -8.80
CA LYS A 221 -10.68 15.87 -10.26
C LYS A 221 -9.32 16.21 -10.85
N LEU A 222 -8.94 15.54 -11.95
CA LEU A 222 -7.73 15.77 -12.72
C LEU A 222 -7.94 16.77 -13.82
#